data_1a234608f1116f521494e897ba2da04e
#
_entry.id   1a234608f1116f521494e897ba2da04e
#
_cell.length_a   1.000
_cell.length_b   1.000
_cell.length_c   1.000
_cell.angle_alpha   90.00
_cell.angle_beta   90.00
_cell.angle_gamma   90.00
#
_symmetry.space_group_name_H-M   'P 1'
#
loop_
_entity.id
_entity.type
_entity.pdbx_description
1 polymer ?
#
loop_
_entity_poly.entity_id
_entity_poly.type
_entity_poly.pdbx_seq_one_letter_code
_entity_poly.pdbx_strand_id
1 'polypeptide(L)'
;MQLDKENIKKIRWLIAFAILLYLGVQNLHIVIGTARVLLGFLFPFIIGFGIAFILNIPMKFIEHHLFGKALKQEKKTAQKLARPVSLVLSICFVICIIVIVMLVVVPELGATFVNIAKKIEENIPVFQKWIDNVFGNNPEVVKWAQSLDIEPGKIIDSVLSVLKNGVNNIVSSTVSITMGLLTTAMNVSIGFVFACYVLLQKEKLLQQVKKAMYAMFPEKPVRYLAHVWNLANRIFSSFITGQCIEAVILGSMFFVSMTILHFPYAMLVGVLISFTALIPLFGGIIGCWVAFFLILMISPVKAVLFLGLFLILQQIEGNLIYPHVVGGSVGLPSIWVLVAVTLGGSLMGIAGMLIFIPTVSVIYTLFREWVYARLEKKQLVV
;
A
#
# COMPACT_ATOMS: atom_id res chain seq x y z
N MET A 1 51.60 -10.04 -34.20
CA MET A 1 50.23 -9.73 -33.76
C MET A 1 49.85 -8.36 -34.32
N GLN A 2 49.20 -8.35 -35.50
CA GLN A 2 48.76 -7.08 -36.11
C GLN A 2 47.61 -6.53 -35.32
N LEU A 3 47.81 -5.39 -34.69
CA LEU A 3 46.78 -4.66 -33.95
C LEU A 3 45.89 -3.95 -35.00
N ASP A 4 44.87 -4.64 -35.43
CA ASP A 4 43.85 -4.08 -36.31
C ASP A 4 43.11 -2.93 -35.60
N LYS A 5 42.74 -1.86 -36.36
CA LYS A 5 42.06 -0.67 -35.77
C LYS A 5 40.86 -1.04 -34.93
N GLU A 6 40.18 -2.12 -35.25
CA GLU A 6 39.02 -2.64 -34.49
C GLU A 6 39.44 -3.24 -33.14
N ASN A 7 40.57 -3.94 -33.09
CA ASN A 7 41.10 -4.48 -31.83
C ASN A 7 41.64 -3.38 -30.91
N ILE A 8 42.27 -2.35 -31.46
CA ILE A 8 42.69 -1.16 -30.68
C ILE A 8 41.48 -0.44 -30.06
N LYS A 9 40.34 -0.36 -30.77
CA LYS A 9 39.11 0.25 -30.25
C LYS A 9 38.53 -0.61 -29.14
N LYS A 10 38.52 -1.93 -29.27
CA LYS A 10 38.05 -2.86 -28.21
C LYS A 10 38.94 -2.80 -26.96
N ILE A 11 40.27 -2.77 -27.14
CA ILE A 11 41.22 -2.66 -26.02
C ILE A 11 41.05 -1.32 -25.28
N ARG A 12 40.92 -0.21 -25.99
CA ARG A 12 40.65 1.11 -25.36
C ARG A 12 39.36 1.10 -24.54
N TRP A 13 38.30 0.51 -25.08
CA TRP A 13 37.05 0.37 -24.34
C TRP A 13 37.20 -0.52 -23.09
N LEU A 14 37.99 -1.59 -23.19
CA LEU A 14 38.23 -2.51 -22.08
C LEU A 14 39.07 -1.86 -20.97
N ILE A 15 40.08 -1.08 -21.35
CA ILE A 15 40.91 -0.31 -20.42
C ILE A 15 40.05 0.80 -19.75
N ALA A 16 39.27 1.55 -20.53
CA ALA A 16 38.38 2.57 -20.00
C ALA A 16 37.34 1.98 -19.02
N PHE A 17 36.76 0.82 -19.35
CA PHE A 17 35.86 0.09 -18.47
C PHE A 17 36.54 -0.38 -17.18
N ALA A 18 37.77 -0.93 -17.28
CA ALA A 18 38.54 -1.37 -16.13
C ALA A 18 38.89 -0.20 -15.17
N ILE A 19 39.30 0.96 -15.74
CA ILE A 19 39.59 2.17 -14.98
C ILE A 19 38.33 2.70 -14.30
N LEU A 20 37.20 2.78 -15.02
CA LEU A 20 35.91 3.21 -14.48
C LEU A 20 35.44 2.29 -13.36
N LEU A 21 35.59 0.98 -13.53
CA LEU A 21 35.23 -0.02 -12.54
C LEU A 21 36.10 0.12 -11.28
N TYR A 22 37.42 0.26 -11.46
CA TYR A 22 38.36 0.47 -10.37
C TYR A 22 38.06 1.74 -9.58
N LEU A 23 37.86 2.88 -10.26
CA LEU A 23 37.51 4.15 -9.63
C LEU A 23 36.15 4.08 -8.94
N GLY A 24 35.17 3.37 -9.54
CA GLY A 24 33.85 3.16 -8.97
C GLY A 24 33.90 2.33 -7.68
N VAL A 25 34.68 1.25 -7.64
CA VAL A 25 34.87 0.42 -6.45
C VAL A 25 35.66 1.17 -5.37
N GLN A 26 36.69 1.90 -5.75
CA GLN A 26 37.50 2.67 -4.80
C GLN A 26 36.70 3.81 -4.15
N ASN A 27 35.76 4.41 -4.89
CA ASN A 27 34.90 5.50 -4.43
C ASN A 27 33.45 5.06 -4.26
N LEU A 28 33.23 3.83 -3.76
CA LEU A 28 31.89 3.25 -3.63
C LEU A 28 30.94 4.16 -2.83
N HIS A 29 31.45 4.86 -1.82
CA HIS A 29 30.69 5.83 -1.03
C HIS A 29 30.16 6.99 -1.88
N ILE A 30 30.97 7.53 -2.79
CA ILE A 30 30.56 8.60 -3.71
C ILE A 30 29.54 8.09 -4.72
N VAL A 31 29.74 6.87 -5.27
CA VAL A 31 28.82 6.24 -6.21
C VAL A 31 27.46 6.01 -5.53
N ILE A 32 27.44 5.44 -4.33
CA ILE A 32 26.21 5.22 -3.57
C ILE A 32 25.54 6.53 -3.20
N GLY A 33 26.32 7.54 -2.76
CA GLY A 33 25.83 8.87 -2.45
C GLY A 33 25.16 9.53 -3.66
N THR A 34 25.83 9.53 -4.81
CA THR A 34 25.27 10.06 -6.06
C THR A 34 24.02 9.29 -6.52
N ALA A 35 24.05 7.96 -6.43
CA ALA A 35 22.86 7.14 -6.75
C ALA A 35 21.69 7.47 -5.82
N ARG A 36 21.91 7.67 -4.52
CA ARG A 36 20.87 8.09 -3.56
C ARG A 36 20.28 9.45 -3.91
N VAL A 37 21.10 10.41 -4.29
CA VAL A 37 20.63 11.74 -4.71
C VAL A 37 19.80 11.64 -5.98
N LEU A 38 20.23 10.87 -7.00
CA LEU A 38 19.49 10.66 -8.24
C LEU A 38 18.15 9.95 -7.98
N LEU A 39 18.13 8.92 -7.13
CA LEU A 39 16.90 8.25 -6.71
C LEU A 39 15.97 9.20 -5.95
N GLY A 40 16.52 10.12 -5.14
CA GLY A 40 15.76 11.17 -4.46
C GLY A 40 15.00 12.07 -5.44
N PHE A 41 15.64 12.48 -6.53
CA PHE A 41 14.98 13.27 -7.59
C PHE A 41 13.90 12.49 -8.35
N LEU A 42 14.03 11.16 -8.44
CA LEU A 42 13.04 10.31 -9.10
C LEU A 42 11.85 9.95 -8.17
N PHE A 43 12.02 10.11 -6.87
CA PHE A 43 11.04 9.68 -5.87
C PHE A 43 9.64 10.28 -6.06
N PRO A 44 9.45 11.60 -6.33
CA PRO A 44 8.13 12.18 -6.62
C PRO A 44 7.45 11.53 -7.84
N PHE A 45 8.23 11.21 -8.88
CA PHE A 45 7.71 10.57 -10.09
C PHE A 45 7.30 9.11 -9.84
N ILE A 46 8.04 8.39 -8.99
CA ILE A 46 7.68 7.03 -8.56
C ILE A 46 6.35 7.06 -7.79
N ILE A 47 6.21 7.98 -6.83
CA ILE A 47 4.94 8.23 -6.13
C ILE A 47 3.84 8.56 -7.14
N GLY A 48 4.12 9.45 -8.09
CA GLY A 48 3.17 9.85 -9.11
C GLY A 48 2.71 8.70 -10.01
N PHE A 49 3.60 7.78 -10.38
CA PHE A 49 3.21 6.55 -11.08
C PHE A 49 2.29 5.67 -10.21
N GLY A 50 2.58 5.53 -8.92
CA GLY A 50 1.72 4.82 -7.97
C GLY A 50 0.33 5.44 -7.88
N ILE A 51 0.23 6.76 -7.72
CA ILE A 51 -1.03 7.51 -7.69
C ILE A 51 -1.78 7.36 -9.02
N ALA A 52 -1.07 7.52 -10.16
CA ALA A 52 -1.68 7.34 -11.48
C ALA A 52 -2.23 5.93 -11.66
N PHE A 53 -1.54 4.93 -11.15
CA PHE A 53 -1.98 3.54 -11.23
C PHE A 53 -3.25 3.30 -10.41
N ILE A 54 -3.32 3.80 -9.17
CA ILE A 54 -4.50 3.71 -8.30
C ILE A 54 -5.69 4.46 -8.92
N LEU A 55 -5.50 5.71 -9.34
CA LEU A 55 -6.56 6.52 -9.96
C LEU A 55 -7.04 5.97 -11.31
N ASN A 56 -6.21 5.22 -12.04
CA ASN A 56 -6.57 4.63 -13.31
C ASN A 56 -7.67 3.54 -13.19
N ILE A 57 -7.83 2.92 -12.00
CA ILE A 57 -8.85 1.90 -11.75
C ILE A 57 -10.25 2.51 -11.79
N PRO A 58 -10.62 3.45 -10.89
CA PRO A 58 -11.92 4.11 -10.93
C PRO A 58 -12.12 4.91 -12.24
N MET A 59 -11.05 5.50 -12.77
CA MET A 59 -11.10 6.25 -14.03
C MET A 59 -11.53 5.37 -15.21
N LYS A 60 -10.97 4.17 -15.36
CA LYS A 60 -11.39 3.22 -16.41
C LYS A 60 -12.83 2.77 -16.24
N PHE A 61 -13.25 2.51 -14.99
CA PHE A 61 -14.62 2.12 -14.68
C PHE A 61 -15.62 3.23 -15.07
N ILE A 62 -15.33 4.47 -14.67
CA ILE A 62 -16.14 5.66 -14.98
C ILE A 62 -16.14 5.92 -16.49
N GLU A 63 -14.99 5.89 -17.15
CA GLU A 63 -14.85 6.08 -18.60
C GLU A 63 -15.69 5.07 -19.38
N HIS A 64 -15.63 3.79 -18.99
CA HIS A 64 -16.40 2.73 -19.65
C HIS A 64 -17.91 2.88 -19.42
N HIS A 65 -18.35 3.24 -18.21
CA HIS A 65 -19.76 3.35 -17.86
C HIS A 65 -20.43 4.60 -18.43
N LEU A 66 -19.76 5.77 -18.32
CA LEU A 66 -20.32 7.03 -18.77
C LEU A 66 -20.15 7.26 -20.29
N PHE A 67 -18.97 6.92 -20.81
CA PHE A 67 -18.62 7.25 -22.20
C PHE A 67 -18.54 6.04 -23.13
N GLY A 68 -18.69 4.82 -22.63
CA GLY A 68 -18.49 3.58 -23.40
C GLY A 68 -19.39 3.52 -24.66
N LYS A 69 -20.66 3.93 -24.57
CA LYS A 69 -21.57 3.99 -25.73
C LYS A 69 -21.17 5.09 -26.72
N ALA A 70 -20.78 6.27 -26.24
CA ALA A 70 -20.40 7.41 -27.07
C ALA A 70 -19.03 7.23 -27.74
N LEU A 71 -18.10 6.54 -27.07
CA LEU A 71 -16.81 6.17 -27.62
C LEU A 71 -16.93 5.12 -28.75
N LYS A 72 -17.87 4.15 -28.61
CA LYS A 72 -18.19 3.18 -29.68
C LYS A 72 -18.79 3.86 -30.93
N GLN A 73 -19.44 5.00 -30.75
CA GLN A 73 -20.02 5.79 -31.85
C GLN A 73 -19.02 6.81 -32.45
N GLU A 74 -17.73 6.76 -32.08
CA GLU A 74 -16.65 7.64 -32.58
C GLU A 74 -16.95 9.15 -32.50
N LYS A 75 -17.78 9.58 -31.53
CA LYS A 75 -18.09 11.00 -31.35
C LYS A 75 -16.84 11.75 -30.89
N LYS A 76 -16.32 12.67 -31.73
CA LYS A 76 -15.09 13.46 -31.47
C LYS A 76 -15.14 14.23 -30.15
N THR A 77 -16.29 14.75 -29.75
CA THR A 77 -16.48 15.43 -28.45
C THR A 77 -16.36 14.49 -27.27
N ALA A 78 -16.91 13.26 -27.37
CA ALA A 78 -16.77 12.23 -26.35
C ALA A 78 -15.32 11.78 -26.17
N GLN A 79 -14.59 11.61 -27.28
CA GLN A 79 -13.16 11.23 -27.23
C GLN A 79 -12.28 12.29 -26.53
N LYS A 80 -12.59 13.58 -26.70
CA LYS A 80 -11.83 14.68 -26.07
C LYS A 80 -12.20 14.88 -24.59
N LEU A 81 -13.46 14.69 -24.22
CA LEU A 81 -13.96 14.98 -22.85
C LEU A 81 -13.96 13.75 -21.93
N ALA A 82 -14.02 12.54 -22.48
CA ALA A 82 -14.10 11.31 -21.67
C ALA A 82 -13.01 11.23 -20.61
N ARG A 83 -11.76 11.45 -20.98
CA ARG A 83 -10.62 11.33 -20.07
C ARG A 83 -10.54 12.42 -19.00
N PRO A 84 -10.58 13.73 -19.34
CA PRO A 84 -10.55 14.76 -18.32
C PRO A 84 -11.71 14.63 -17.32
N VAL A 85 -12.93 14.37 -17.82
CA VAL A 85 -14.11 14.20 -16.96
C VAL A 85 -13.98 12.95 -16.07
N SER A 86 -13.58 11.81 -16.65
CA SER A 86 -13.38 10.58 -15.86
C SER A 86 -12.26 10.73 -14.83
N LEU A 87 -11.20 11.48 -15.13
CA LEU A 87 -10.14 11.78 -14.17
C LEU A 87 -10.65 12.61 -13.00
N VAL A 88 -11.35 13.72 -13.29
CA VAL A 88 -11.93 14.58 -12.24
C VAL A 88 -12.90 13.80 -11.37
N LEU A 89 -13.80 13.03 -11.96
CA LEU A 89 -14.75 12.20 -11.22
C LEU A 89 -14.03 11.13 -10.37
N SER A 90 -12.94 10.55 -10.88
CA SER A 90 -12.14 9.57 -10.12
C SER A 90 -11.44 10.21 -8.92
N ILE A 91 -10.90 11.42 -9.09
CA ILE A 91 -10.30 12.18 -7.99
C ILE A 91 -11.37 12.53 -6.96
N CYS A 92 -12.53 13.05 -7.38
CA CYS A 92 -13.64 13.34 -6.49
C CYS A 92 -14.13 12.08 -5.75
N PHE A 93 -14.21 10.95 -6.42
CA PHE A 93 -14.59 9.66 -5.82
C PHE A 93 -13.60 9.23 -4.73
N VAL A 94 -12.30 9.28 -5.01
CA VAL A 94 -11.27 8.92 -4.02
C VAL A 94 -11.27 9.90 -2.84
N ILE A 95 -11.38 11.21 -3.10
CA ILE A 95 -11.47 12.21 -2.04
C ILE A 95 -12.74 11.99 -1.20
N CYS A 96 -13.87 11.70 -1.83
CA CYS A 96 -15.12 11.41 -1.14
C CYS A 96 -14.97 10.21 -0.18
N ILE A 97 -14.33 9.13 -0.62
CA ILE A 97 -14.04 7.98 0.24
C ILE A 97 -13.17 8.39 1.43
N ILE A 98 -12.09 9.13 1.19
CA ILE A 98 -11.19 9.58 2.26
C ILE A 98 -11.94 10.46 3.27
N VAL A 99 -12.77 11.40 2.78
CA VAL A 99 -13.57 12.28 3.65
C VAL A 99 -14.58 11.49 4.48
N ILE A 100 -15.30 10.54 3.86
CA ILE A 100 -16.26 9.68 4.59
C ILE A 100 -15.53 8.92 5.71
N VAL A 101 -14.38 8.33 5.40
CA VAL A 101 -13.57 7.61 6.39
C VAL A 101 -13.13 8.53 7.53
N MET A 102 -12.59 9.70 7.19
CA MET A 102 -12.17 10.67 8.19
C MET A 102 -13.33 11.13 9.09
N LEU A 103 -14.50 11.35 8.49
CA LEU A 103 -15.70 11.78 9.25
C LEU A 103 -16.28 10.68 10.15
N VAL A 104 -16.09 9.41 9.77
CA VAL A 104 -16.59 8.26 10.56
C VAL A 104 -15.58 7.80 11.59
N VAL A 105 -14.32 7.59 11.14
CA VAL A 105 -13.29 6.93 11.97
C VAL A 105 -12.71 7.90 13.02
N VAL A 106 -12.40 9.12 12.61
CA VAL A 106 -11.68 10.05 13.51
C VAL A 106 -12.51 10.44 14.75
N PRO A 107 -13.80 10.84 14.63
CA PRO A 107 -14.61 11.16 15.79
C PRO A 107 -14.83 9.96 16.73
N GLU A 108 -15.09 8.79 16.15
CA GLU A 108 -15.36 7.56 16.91
C GLU A 108 -14.11 7.08 17.65
N LEU A 109 -12.94 7.11 17.00
CA LEU A 109 -11.67 6.85 17.68
C LEU A 109 -11.42 7.86 18.80
N GLY A 110 -11.66 9.14 18.55
CA GLY A 110 -11.52 10.20 19.56
C GLY A 110 -12.40 9.96 20.77
N ALA A 111 -13.69 9.70 20.57
CA ALA A 111 -14.62 9.36 21.63
C ALA A 111 -14.20 8.10 22.40
N THR A 112 -13.74 7.08 21.68
CA THR A 112 -13.30 5.82 22.28
C THR A 112 -12.04 6.01 23.13
N PHE A 113 -11.04 6.76 22.66
CA PHE A 113 -9.84 7.04 23.46
C PHE A 113 -10.17 7.81 24.74
N VAL A 114 -11.07 8.79 24.69
CA VAL A 114 -11.53 9.51 25.89
C VAL A 114 -12.26 8.56 26.86
N ASN A 115 -13.10 7.68 26.33
CA ASN A 115 -13.81 6.69 27.16
C ASN A 115 -12.85 5.66 27.78
N ILE A 116 -11.83 5.22 27.05
CA ILE A 116 -10.77 4.34 27.57
C ILE A 116 -10.03 5.03 28.71
N ALA A 117 -9.61 6.28 28.51
CA ALA A 117 -8.89 7.02 29.55
C ALA A 117 -9.71 7.16 30.81
N LYS A 118 -11.01 7.51 30.70
CA LYS A 118 -11.93 7.56 31.85
C LYS A 118 -12.08 6.20 32.55
N LYS A 119 -12.26 5.12 31.80
CA LYS A 119 -12.36 3.77 32.37
C LYS A 119 -11.07 3.30 33.04
N ILE A 120 -9.91 3.66 32.52
CA ILE A 120 -8.63 3.40 33.19
C ILE A 120 -8.61 4.13 34.52
N GLU A 121 -8.97 5.42 34.55
CA GLU A 121 -9.06 6.23 35.78
C GLU A 121 -10.01 5.61 36.84
N GLU A 122 -11.21 5.21 36.43
CA GLU A 122 -12.18 4.55 37.27
C GLU A 122 -11.75 3.20 37.84
N ASN A 123 -10.93 2.45 37.05
CA ASN A 123 -10.48 1.11 37.42
C ASN A 123 -9.11 1.05 38.13
N ILE A 124 -8.34 2.14 38.15
CA ILE A 124 -7.05 2.18 38.89
C ILE A 124 -7.25 1.78 40.38
N PRO A 125 -8.24 2.30 41.14
CA PRO A 125 -8.43 1.91 42.54
C PRO A 125 -8.81 0.41 42.69
N VAL A 126 -9.56 -0.12 41.72
CA VAL A 126 -9.95 -1.55 41.71
C VAL A 126 -8.73 -2.43 41.47
N PHE A 127 -7.88 -2.04 40.53
CA PHE A 127 -6.63 -2.73 40.21
C PHE A 127 -5.63 -2.68 41.37
N GLN A 128 -5.51 -1.54 42.05
CA GLN A 128 -4.70 -1.40 43.26
C GLN A 128 -5.19 -2.33 44.37
N LYS A 129 -6.51 -2.34 44.67
CA LYS A 129 -7.10 -3.26 45.64
C LYS A 129 -6.91 -4.74 45.27
N TRP A 130 -6.96 -5.08 43.99
CA TRP A 130 -6.71 -6.44 43.52
C TRP A 130 -5.26 -6.84 43.76
N ILE A 131 -4.29 -5.96 43.47
CA ILE A 131 -2.86 -6.20 43.76
C ILE A 131 -2.64 -6.34 45.27
N ASP A 132 -3.22 -5.49 46.09
CA ASP A 132 -3.12 -5.58 47.53
C ASP A 132 -3.68 -6.93 48.06
N ASN A 133 -4.78 -7.42 47.51
CA ASN A 133 -5.38 -8.69 47.90
C ASN A 133 -4.56 -9.92 47.43
N VAL A 134 -3.98 -9.89 46.21
CA VAL A 134 -3.28 -11.03 45.64
C VAL A 134 -1.80 -11.06 46.06
N PHE A 135 -1.17 -9.90 46.16
CA PHE A 135 0.27 -9.76 46.42
C PHE A 135 0.61 -9.03 47.70
N GLY A 136 -0.37 -8.83 48.61
CA GLY A 136 -0.21 -8.09 49.88
C GLY A 136 0.94 -8.62 50.78
N ASN A 137 1.37 -9.88 50.59
CA ASN A 137 2.52 -10.47 51.23
C ASN A 137 3.87 -10.11 50.61
N ASN A 138 3.89 -9.37 49.49
CA ASN A 138 5.11 -9.01 48.76
C ASN A 138 5.24 -7.47 48.66
N PRO A 139 5.94 -6.83 49.63
CA PRO A 139 5.98 -5.37 49.73
C PRO A 139 6.62 -4.65 48.55
N GLU A 140 7.46 -5.35 47.78
CA GLU A 140 8.08 -4.80 46.59
C GLU A 140 7.08 -4.64 45.40
N VAL A 141 6.18 -5.62 45.21
CA VAL A 141 5.14 -5.58 44.19
C VAL A 141 4.10 -4.52 44.52
N VAL A 142 3.71 -4.38 45.78
CA VAL A 142 2.79 -3.34 46.23
C VAL A 142 3.39 -1.95 46.04
N LYS A 143 4.65 -1.74 46.43
CA LYS A 143 5.38 -0.48 46.17
C LYS A 143 5.52 -0.16 44.71
N TRP A 144 5.83 -1.14 43.85
CA TRP A 144 5.90 -0.96 42.38
C TRP A 144 4.54 -0.56 41.81
N ALA A 145 3.43 -1.19 42.24
CA ALA A 145 2.09 -0.86 41.79
C ALA A 145 1.63 0.55 42.26
N GLN A 146 2.03 0.95 43.45
CA GLN A 146 1.77 2.31 44.00
C GLN A 146 2.68 3.37 43.34
N SER A 147 3.86 2.98 42.82
CA SER A 147 4.75 3.87 42.09
C SER A 147 4.36 4.06 40.61
N LEU A 148 3.39 3.30 40.11
CA LEU A 148 2.75 3.55 38.83
C LEU A 148 1.81 4.78 39.02
N ASP A 149 2.44 5.96 39.07
CA ASP A 149 1.75 7.26 39.06
C ASP A 149 1.24 7.52 37.63
N ILE A 150 0.23 6.71 37.24
CA ILE A 150 -0.47 6.91 35.98
C ILE A 150 -1.36 8.12 36.21
N GLU A 151 -0.87 9.31 35.84
CA GLU A 151 -1.73 10.52 35.77
C GLU A 151 -2.61 10.40 34.51
N PRO A 152 -3.87 9.97 34.65
CA PRO A 152 -4.78 9.80 33.51
C PRO A 152 -5.01 11.12 32.75
N GLY A 153 -4.95 12.24 33.48
CA GLY A 153 -5.03 13.59 32.91
C GLY A 153 -3.95 13.81 31.82
N LYS A 154 -2.70 13.40 32.08
CA LYS A 154 -1.61 13.54 31.07
C LYS A 154 -1.82 12.66 29.86
N ILE A 155 -2.40 11.47 30.01
CA ILE A 155 -2.74 10.59 28.88
C ILE A 155 -3.89 11.22 28.08
N ILE A 156 -4.94 11.69 28.74
CA ILE A 156 -6.08 12.38 28.11
C ILE A 156 -5.59 13.65 27.40
N ASP A 157 -4.79 14.46 28.06
CA ASP A 157 -4.23 15.68 27.47
C ASP A 157 -3.28 15.39 26.32
N SER A 158 -2.48 14.32 26.40
CA SER A 158 -1.64 13.88 25.27
C SER A 158 -2.47 13.39 24.09
N VAL A 159 -3.51 12.59 24.32
CA VAL A 159 -4.41 12.10 23.26
C VAL A 159 -5.25 13.24 22.70
N LEU A 160 -5.82 14.09 23.55
CA LEU A 160 -6.56 15.29 23.12
C LEU A 160 -5.64 16.30 22.43
N SER A 161 -4.40 16.42 22.86
CA SER A 161 -3.41 17.26 22.18
C SER A 161 -3.06 16.68 20.82
N VAL A 162 -2.89 15.37 20.67
CA VAL A 162 -2.68 14.70 19.37
C VAL A 162 -3.92 14.87 18.48
N LEU A 163 -5.12 14.76 19.02
CA LEU A 163 -6.37 14.93 18.26
C LEU A 163 -6.69 16.41 17.94
N LYS A 164 -6.55 17.31 18.90
CA LYS A 164 -6.74 18.77 18.71
C LYS A 164 -5.56 19.41 17.97
N ASN A 165 -4.35 18.95 18.24
CA ASN A 165 -3.12 19.49 17.68
C ASN A 165 -2.65 18.69 16.48
N GLY A 166 -3.25 17.55 16.15
CA GLY A 166 -3.00 16.83 14.90
C GLY A 166 -3.22 17.72 13.67
N VAL A 167 -4.15 18.68 13.80
CA VAL A 167 -4.33 19.75 12.79
C VAL A 167 -3.42 20.96 13.08
N ASN A 168 -3.21 21.33 14.36
CA ASN A 168 -2.43 22.54 14.72
C ASN A 168 -0.95 22.26 14.95
N ASN A 169 -0.52 21.07 15.37
CA ASN A 169 0.89 20.71 15.53
C ASN A 169 1.61 20.40 14.21
N ILE A 170 0.87 20.25 13.12
CA ILE A 170 1.46 20.36 11.76
C ILE A 170 2.09 21.75 11.58
N VAL A 171 1.64 22.75 12.32
CA VAL A 171 2.13 24.14 12.21
C VAL A 171 3.22 24.49 13.23
N SER A 172 3.30 23.82 14.39
CA SER A 172 4.14 24.29 15.51
C SER A 172 5.26 23.35 15.97
N SER A 173 5.38 22.13 15.47
CA SER A 173 6.52 21.27 15.84
C SER A 173 7.75 21.57 14.99
N THR A 174 8.72 22.16 15.64
CA THR A 174 10.18 22.22 15.33
C THR A 174 10.58 22.07 13.85
N VAL A 175 11.35 23.02 13.36
CA VAL A 175 11.89 23.19 11.99
C VAL A 175 12.22 21.87 11.25
N SER A 176 12.70 20.85 11.95
CA SER A 176 13.06 19.56 11.35
C SER A 176 11.85 18.72 10.91
N ILE A 177 10.76 18.71 11.68
CA ILE A 177 9.51 17.99 11.32
C ILE A 177 8.78 18.78 10.24
N THR A 178 8.79 20.10 10.32
CA THR A 178 8.20 20.99 9.30
C THR A 178 8.88 20.82 7.95
N MET A 179 10.22 20.73 7.92
CA MET A 179 10.98 20.46 6.69
C MET A 179 10.67 19.08 6.12
N GLY A 180 10.58 18.05 6.96
CA GLY A 180 10.21 16.69 6.53
C GLY A 180 8.80 16.61 5.98
N LEU A 181 7.82 17.22 6.64
CA LEU A 181 6.43 17.29 6.19
C LEU A 181 6.29 18.13 4.91
N LEU A 182 6.98 19.29 4.83
CA LEU A 182 6.97 20.12 3.65
C LEU A 182 7.56 19.39 2.45
N THR A 183 8.69 18.70 2.62
CA THR A 183 9.33 17.90 1.57
C THR A 183 8.41 16.77 1.13
N THR A 184 7.76 16.08 2.06
CA THR A 184 6.80 15.02 1.75
C THR A 184 5.58 15.58 1.02
N ALA A 185 5.00 16.68 1.48
CA ALA A 185 3.88 17.34 0.83
C ALA A 185 4.24 17.81 -0.58
N MET A 186 5.45 18.38 -0.77
CA MET A 186 5.95 18.75 -2.10
C MET A 186 6.11 17.54 -3.02
N ASN A 187 6.71 16.45 -2.54
CA ASN A 187 6.88 15.23 -3.31
C ASN A 187 5.54 14.62 -3.73
N VAL A 188 4.57 14.58 -2.81
CA VAL A 188 3.20 14.11 -3.09
C VAL A 188 2.49 15.03 -4.08
N SER A 189 2.61 16.35 -3.92
CA SER A 189 2.01 17.32 -4.83
C SER A 189 2.57 17.21 -6.24
N ILE A 190 3.90 17.15 -6.39
CA ILE A 190 4.56 16.94 -7.68
C ILE A 190 4.14 15.59 -8.26
N GLY A 191 4.13 14.53 -7.45
CA GLY A 191 3.67 13.21 -7.85
C GLY A 191 2.22 13.20 -8.32
N PHE A 192 1.32 13.90 -7.63
CA PHE A 192 -0.09 14.02 -8.01
C PHE A 192 -0.27 14.75 -9.34
N VAL A 193 0.40 15.89 -9.53
CA VAL A 193 0.38 16.62 -10.81
C VAL A 193 0.91 15.74 -11.93
N PHE A 194 2.03 15.06 -11.70
CA PHE A 194 2.60 14.12 -12.66
C PHE A 194 1.63 12.96 -12.97
N ALA A 195 0.96 12.39 -11.97
CA ALA A 195 -0.07 11.36 -12.15
C ALA A 195 -1.21 11.83 -13.06
N CYS A 196 -1.71 13.04 -12.86
CA CYS A 196 -2.74 13.64 -13.70
C CYS A 196 -2.27 13.77 -15.16
N TYR A 197 -1.04 14.26 -15.39
CA TYR A 197 -0.48 14.36 -16.74
C TYR A 197 -0.30 13.00 -17.41
N VAL A 198 0.21 12.01 -16.68
CA VAL A 198 0.36 10.63 -17.19
C VAL A 198 -0.98 10.05 -17.58
N LEU A 199 -2.01 10.18 -16.75
CA LEU A 199 -3.36 9.65 -17.04
C LEU A 199 -4.01 10.33 -18.23
N LEU A 200 -3.89 11.66 -18.35
CA LEU A 200 -4.45 12.42 -19.47
C LEU A 200 -3.74 12.10 -20.80
N GLN A 201 -2.43 11.86 -20.77
CA GLN A 201 -1.61 11.68 -21.98
C GLN A 201 -1.10 10.25 -22.19
N LYS A 202 -1.62 9.30 -21.46
CA LYS A 202 -1.19 7.88 -21.42
C LYS A 202 -0.95 7.29 -22.82
N GLU A 203 -1.86 7.50 -23.77
CA GLU A 203 -1.72 6.93 -25.11
C GLU A 203 -0.63 7.61 -25.92
N LYS A 204 -0.53 8.95 -25.82
CA LYS A 204 0.56 9.68 -26.49
C LYS A 204 1.93 9.24 -25.97
N LEU A 205 2.06 9.15 -24.62
CA LEU A 205 3.30 8.71 -23.98
C LEU A 205 3.67 7.29 -24.40
N LEU A 206 2.71 6.36 -24.38
CA LEU A 206 2.95 4.98 -24.84
C LEU A 206 3.37 4.92 -26.31
N GLN A 207 2.73 5.71 -27.19
CA GLN A 207 3.09 5.78 -28.59
C GLN A 207 4.50 6.37 -28.80
N GLN A 208 4.84 7.45 -28.05
CA GLN A 208 6.18 8.05 -28.11
C GLN A 208 7.27 7.08 -27.67
N VAL A 209 7.07 6.41 -26.52
CA VAL A 209 7.99 5.39 -26.03
C VAL A 209 8.13 4.25 -27.05
N LYS A 210 7.00 3.75 -27.57
CA LYS A 210 7.02 2.69 -28.59
C LYS A 210 7.78 3.11 -29.84
N LYS A 211 7.55 4.33 -30.36
CA LYS A 211 8.27 4.86 -31.52
C LYS A 211 9.77 5.00 -31.24
N ALA A 212 10.14 5.55 -30.09
CA ALA A 212 11.54 5.69 -29.70
C ALA A 212 12.25 4.32 -29.61
N MET A 213 11.57 3.33 -29.03
CA MET A 213 12.11 1.98 -28.91
C MET A 213 12.33 1.30 -30.26
N TYR A 214 11.36 1.41 -31.20
CA TYR A 214 11.54 0.87 -32.55
C TYR A 214 12.60 1.62 -33.36
N ALA A 215 12.85 2.91 -33.06
CA ALA A 215 13.93 3.67 -33.71
C ALA A 215 15.32 3.29 -33.18
N MET A 216 15.43 2.89 -31.89
CA MET A 216 16.73 2.64 -31.25
C MET A 216 17.13 1.17 -31.22
N PHE A 217 16.16 0.24 -31.24
CA PHE A 217 16.39 -1.19 -31.06
C PHE A 217 15.76 -2.02 -32.17
N PRO A 218 16.33 -3.22 -32.47
CA PRO A 218 15.73 -4.18 -33.39
C PRO A 218 14.32 -4.62 -32.96
N GLU A 219 13.53 -5.07 -33.93
CA GLU A 219 12.11 -5.40 -33.69
C GLU A 219 11.89 -6.49 -32.61
N LYS A 220 12.73 -7.54 -32.61
CA LYS A 220 12.56 -8.66 -31.65
C LYS A 220 12.59 -8.25 -30.17
N PRO A 221 13.62 -7.51 -29.66
CA PRO A 221 13.64 -7.05 -28.26
C PRO A 221 12.52 -6.06 -27.95
N VAL A 222 12.12 -5.20 -28.90
CA VAL A 222 11.00 -4.27 -28.69
C VAL A 222 9.68 -5.01 -28.52
N ARG A 223 9.43 -6.06 -29.30
CA ARG A 223 8.24 -6.91 -29.18
C ARG A 223 8.21 -7.64 -27.83
N TYR A 224 9.36 -8.18 -27.39
CA TYR A 224 9.48 -8.81 -26.07
C TYR A 224 9.21 -7.81 -24.93
N LEU A 225 9.76 -6.61 -25.00
CA LEU A 225 9.55 -5.57 -23.98
C LEU A 225 8.09 -5.10 -23.95
N ALA A 226 7.43 -5.01 -25.10
CA ALA A 226 6.00 -4.73 -25.17
C ALA A 226 5.16 -5.85 -24.54
N HIS A 227 5.55 -7.12 -24.71
CA HIS A 227 4.91 -8.26 -24.02
C HIS A 227 5.06 -8.13 -22.50
N VAL A 228 6.28 -7.89 -22.00
CA VAL A 228 6.55 -7.68 -20.57
C VAL A 228 5.72 -6.54 -20.00
N TRP A 229 5.63 -5.41 -20.71
CA TRP A 229 4.83 -4.26 -20.30
C TRP A 229 3.33 -4.60 -20.20
N ASN A 230 2.78 -5.28 -21.20
CA ASN A 230 1.38 -5.67 -21.22
C ASN A 230 1.07 -6.67 -20.09
N LEU A 231 1.97 -7.63 -19.84
CA LEU A 231 1.86 -8.59 -18.76
C LEU A 231 1.88 -7.87 -17.40
N ALA A 232 2.87 -7.00 -17.18
CA ALA A 232 2.99 -6.22 -15.96
C ALA A 232 1.72 -5.36 -15.72
N ASN A 233 1.30 -4.58 -16.72
CA ASN A 233 0.10 -3.75 -16.59
C ASN A 233 -1.16 -4.56 -16.27
N ARG A 234 -1.32 -5.76 -16.85
CA ARG A 234 -2.43 -6.66 -16.56
C ARG A 234 -2.36 -7.17 -15.12
N ILE A 235 -1.22 -7.73 -14.69
CA ILE A 235 -1.06 -8.30 -13.34
C ILE A 235 -1.24 -7.21 -12.28
N PHE A 236 -0.58 -6.07 -12.42
CA PHE A 236 -0.73 -4.96 -11.48
C PHE A 236 -2.17 -4.44 -11.39
N SER A 237 -2.81 -4.21 -12.55
CA SER A 237 -4.19 -3.72 -12.59
C SER A 237 -5.16 -4.71 -11.94
N SER A 238 -5.03 -6.00 -12.26
CA SER A 238 -5.88 -7.03 -11.68
C SER A 238 -5.67 -7.19 -10.18
N PHE A 239 -4.42 -7.17 -9.71
CA PHE A 239 -4.09 -7.27 -8.29
C PHE A 239 -4.66 -6.10 -7.47
N ILE A 240 -4.39 -4.86 -7.88
CA ILE A 240 -4.89 -3.69 -7.14
C ILE A 240 -6.42 -3.61 -7.17
N THR A 241 -7.03 -3.94 -8.33
CA THR A 241 -8.50 -4.01 -8.41
C THR A 241 -9.05 -5.09 -7.48
N GLY A 242 -8.45 -6.28 -7.48
CA GLY A 242 -8.82 -7.37 -6.58
C GLY A 242 -8.72 -6.95 -5.11
N GLN A 243 -7.60 -6.33 -4.72
CA GLN A 243 -7.36 -5.87 -3.36
C GLN A 243 -8.39 -4.81 -2.90
N CYS A 244 -8.75 -3.87 -3.78
CA CYS A 244 -9.79 -2.89 -3.47
C CYS A 244 -11.18 -3.54 -3.32
N ILE A 245 -11.52 -4.50 -4.18
CA ILE A 245 -12.80 -5.22 -4.11
C ILE A 245 -12.85 -6.07 -2.84
N GLU A 246 -11.79 -6.81 -2.53
CA GLU A 246 -11.65 -7.59 -1.30
C GLU A 246 -11.85 -6.72 -0.06
N ALA A 247 -11.16 -5.57 0.02
CA ALA A 247 -11.28 -4.63 1.13
C ALA A 247 -12.73 -4.16 1.36
N VAL A 248 -13.47 -3.85 0.29
CA VAL A 248 -14.88 -3.45 0.38
C VAL A 248 -15.76 -4.62 0.82
N ILE A 249 -15.56 -5.82 0.27
CA ILE A 249 -16.32 -7.01 0.64
C ILE A 249 -16.08 -7.36 2.11
N LEU A 250 -14.82 -7.41 2.54
CA LEU A 250 -14.46 -7.78 3.90
C LEU A 250 -15.02 -6.78 4.91
N GLY A 251 -14.82 -5.48 4.69
CA GLY A 251 -15.38 -4.45 5.57
C GLY A 251 -16.90 -4.46 5.63
N SER A 252 -17.57 -4.67 4.50
CA SER A 252 -19.04 -4.80 4.45
C SER A 252 -19.51 -6.04 5.19
N MET A 253 -18.81 -7.16 5.07
CA MET A 253 -19.13 -8.41 5.74
C MET A 253 -19.00 -8.28 7.26
N PHE A 254 -17.95 -7.62 7.75
CA PHE A 254 -17.79 -7.31 9.17
C PHE A 254 -18.89 -6.35 9.66
N PHE A 255 -19.13 -5.27 8.94
CA PHE A 255 -20.18 -4.31 9.27
C PHE A 255 -21.55 -4.97 9.41
N VAL A 256 -21.97 -5.76 8.41
CA VAL A 256 -23.27 -6.43 8.39
C VAL A 256 -23.36 -7.46 9.53
N SER A 257 -22.36 -8.32 9.67
CA SER A 257 -22.36 -9.39 10.69
C SER A 257 -22.37 -8.81 12.12
N MET A 258 -21.57 -7.78 12.38
CA MET A 258 -21.53 -7.11 13.67
C MET A 258 -22.83 -6.36 13.97
N THR A 259 -23.47 -5.76 12.96
CA THR A 259 -24.77 -5.09 13.12
C THR A 259 -25.86 -6.08 13.46
N ILE A 260 -25.94 -7.22 12.76
CA ILE A 260 -26.92 -8.26 13.03
C ILE A 260 -26.74 -8.86 14.44
N LEU A 261 -25.50 -9.06 14.86
CA LEU A 261 -25.17 -9.64 16.17
C LEU A 261 -25.12 -8.57 17.29
N HIS A 262 -25.51 -7.34 17.03
CA HIS A 262 -25.55 -6.20 17.99
C HIS A 262 -24.21 -5.97 18.72
N PHE A 263 -23.09 -6.09 17.97
CA PHE A 263 -21.78 -5.71 18.47
C PHE A 263 -21.63 -4.17 18.51
N PRO A 264 -20.91 -3.63 19.49
CA PRO A 264 -20.57 -2.21 19.48
C PRO A 264 -19.60 -1.89 18.34
N TYR A 265 -19.61 -0.63 17.88
CA TYR A 265 -18.69 -0.11 16.89
C TYR A 265 -18.75 -0.81 15.52
N ALA A 266 -19.87 -1.43 15.13
CA ALA A 266 -19.98 -2.18 13.88
C ALA A 266 -19.53 -1.38 12.65
N MET A 267 -19.96 -0.10 12.53
CA MET A 267 -19.58 0.76 11.42
C MET A 267 -18.09 1.11 11.45
N LEU A 268 -17.56 1.48 12.60
CA LEU A 268 -16.15 1.81 12.79
C LEU A 268 -15.25 0.62 12.43
N VAL A 269 -15.58 -0.57 12.96
CA VAL A 269 -14.82 -1.80 12.72
C VAL A 269 -14.90 -2.21 11.24
N GLY A 270 -16.08 -2.12 10.63
CA GLY A 270 -16.24 -2.40 9.20
C GLY A 270 -15.36 -1.51 8.32
N VAL A 271 -15.36 -0.21 8.59
CA VAL A 271 -14.51 0.76 7.86
C VAL A 271 -13.04 0.52 8.16
N LEU A 272 -12.67 0.30 9.43
CA LEU A 272 -11.29 0.04 9.85
C LEU A 272 -10.73 -1.21 9.15
N ILE A 273 -11.49 -2.31 9.17
CA ILE A 273 -11.09 -3.56 8.51
C ILE A 273 -11.00 -3.37 7.00
N SER A 274 -11.93 -2.63 6.38
CA SER A 274 -11.86 -2.29 4.96
C SER A 274 -10.55 -1.59 4.60
N PHE A 275 -10.10 -0.66 5.43
CA PHE A 275 -8.85 0.07 5.21
C PHE A 275 -7.61 -0.77 5.47
N THR A 276 -7.60 -1.48 6.59
CA THR A 276 -6.46 -2.33 6.93
C THR A 276 -6.32 -3.49 5.97
N ALA A 277 -7.42 -4.04 5.42
CA ALA A 277 -7.40 -5.10 4.42
C ALA A 277 -6.66 -4.71 3.12
N LEU A 278 -6.47 -3.41 2.85
CA LEU A 278 -5.59 -2.98 1.76
C LEU A 278 -4.12 -3.41 1.96
N ILE A 279 -3.73 -3.78 3.19
CA ILE A 279 -2.39 -4.32 3.50
C ILE A 279 -2.47 -5.85 3.34
N PRO A 280 -1.88 -6.42 2.28
CA PRO A 280 -1.99 -7.86 2.01
C PRO A 280 -1.49 -8.71 3.18
N LEU A 281 -2.19 -9.76 3.52
CA LEU A 281 -1.94 -10.73 4.61
C LEU A 281 -2.08 -10.16 6.03
N PHE A 282 -1.65 -8.95 6.29
CA PHE A 282 -1.62 -8.37 7.64
C PHE A 282 -2.85 -7.52 7.97
N GLY A 283 -3.56 -7.05 6.94
CA GLY A 283 -4.62 -6.07 7.12
C GLY A 283 -5.75 -6.53 8.02
N GLY A 284 -6.27 -7.73 7.80
CA GLY A 284 -7.31 -8.32 8.62
C GLY A 284 -6.88 -8.50 10.08
N ILE A 285 -5.63 -8.93 10.31
CA ILE A 285 -5.08 -9.14 11.66
C ILE A 285 -4.94 -7.80 12.40
N ILE A 286 -4.40 -6.77 11.74
CA ILE A 286 -4.26 -5.44 12.33
C ILE A 286 -5.63 -4.87 12.69
N GLY A 287 -6.59 -4.95 11.77
CA GLY A 287 -7.97 -4.51 12.01
C GLY A 287 -8.64 -5.28 13.16
N CYS A 288 -8.42 -6.59 13.22
CA CYS A 288 -8.91 -7.43 14.30
C CYS A 288 -8.39 -6.99 15.68
N TRP A 289 -7.09 -6.78 15.84
CA TRP A 289 -6.51 -6.37 17.11
C TRP A 289 -7.03 -5.03 17.57
N VAL A 290 -7.11 -4.05 16.67
CA VAL A 290 -7.66 -2.73 17.02
C VAL A 290 -9.14 -2.87 17.41
N ALA A 291 -9.94 -3.58 16.63
CA ALA A 291 -11.36 -3.81 16.93
C ALA A 291 -11.57 -4.58 18.25
N PHE A 292 -10.76 -5.61 18.49
CA PHE A 292 -10.77 -6.37 19.74
C PHE A 292 -10.55 -5.47 20.95
N PHE A 293 -9.52 -4.62 20.93
CA PHE A 293 -9.26 -3.67 22.01
C PHE A 293 -10.40 -2.66 22.21
N LEU A 294 -10.98 -2.15 21.14
CA LEU A 294 -12.12 -1.24 21.20
C LEU A 294 -13.34 -1.89 21.88
N ILE A 295 -13.65 -3.14 21.52
CA ILE A 295 -14.79 -3.88 22.07
C ILE A 295 -14.51 -4.33 23.51
N LEU A 296 -13.25 -4.71 23.82
CA LEU A 296 -12.82 -5.12 25.15
C LEU A 296 -13.10 -4.04 26.21
N MET A 297 -12.92 -2.78 25.83
CA MET A 297 -13.17 -1.63 26.73
C MET A 297 -14.66 -1.47 27.09
N ILE A 298 -15.59 -2.04 26.31
CA ILE A 298 -17.03 -2.00 26.60
C ILE A 298 -17.45 -3.27 27.35
N SER A 299 -17.08 -4.44 26.78
CA SER A 299 -17.48 -5.74 27.32
C SER A 299 -16.47 -6.82 26.98
N PRO A 300 -15.77 -7.39 27.97
CA PRO A 300 -14.83 -8.49 27.74
C PRO A 300 -15.48 -9.70 27.08
N VAL A 301 -16.73 -10.02 27.44
CA VAL A 301 -17.47 -11.13 26.84
C VAL A 301 -17.70 -10.89 25.34
N LYS A 302 -18.14 -9.70 24.96
CA LYS A 302 -18.31 -9.34 23.53
C LYS A 302 -16.98 -9.34 22.78
N ALA A 303 -15.86 -8.95 23.40
CA ALA A 303 -14.55 -9.00 22.77
C ALA A 303 -14.13 -10.44 22.42
N VAL A 304 -14.35 -11.39 23.32
CA VAL A 304 -14.07 -12.82 23.04
C VAL A 304 -14.99 -13.36 21.95
N LEU A 305 -16.27 -13.02 21.99
CA LEU A 305 -17.22 -13.41 20.94
C LEU A 305 -16.84 -12.80 19.58
N PHE A 306 -16.30 -11.56 19.57
CA PHE A 306 -15.79 -10.93 18.34
C PHE A 306 -14.60 -11.69 17.75
N LEU A 307 -13.68 -12.23 18.55
CA LEU A 307 -12.61 -13.09 18.05
C LEU A 307 -13.18 -14.33 17.35
N GLY A 308 -14.22 -14.95 17.93
CA GLY A 308 -14.91 -16.06 17.26
C GLY A 308 -15.53 -15.66 15.93
N LEU A 309 -16.22 -14.52 15.89
CA LEU A 309 -16.77 -13.96 14.66
C LEU A 309 -15.66 -13.68 13.62
N PHE A 310 -14.56 -13.05 14.07
CA PHE A 310 -13.41 -12.76 13.21
C PHE A 310 -12.86 -14.04 12.57
N LEU A 311 -12.65 -15.09 13.34
CA LEU A 311 -12.12 -16.35 12.80
C LEU A 311 -13.06 -16.96 11.75
N ILE A 312 -14.38 -16.91 11.96
CA ILE A 312 -15.37 -17.40 10.98
C ILE A 312 -15.31 -16.57 9.70
N LEU A 313 -15.33 -15.24 9.81
CA LEU A 313 -15.30 -14.34 8.65
C LEU A 313 -13.96 -14.43 7.91
N GLN A 314 -12.85 -14.58 8.63
CA GLN A 314 -11.52 -14.77 8.03
C GLN A 314 -11.43 -16.12 7.28
N GLN A 315 -12.09 -17.18 7.79
CA GLN A 315 -12.15 -18.46 7.10
C GLN A 315 -12.97 -18.37 5.80
N ILE A 316 -14.06 -17.62 5.80
CA ILE A 316 -14.86 -17.34 4.60
C ILE A 316 -14.03 -16.53 3.59
N GLU A 317 -13.33 -15.50 4.07
CA GLU A 317 -12.47 -14.66 3.24
C GLU A 317 -11.37 -15.50 2.58
N GLY A 318 -10.58 -16.23 3.38
CA GLY A 318 -9.43 -16.99 2.89
C GLY A 318 -9.78 -18.15 1.94
N ASN A 319 -10.93 -18.80 2.15
CA ASN A 319 -11.32 -19.97 1.35
C ASN A 319 -12.25 -19.63 0.17
N LEU A 320 -13.03 -18.57 0.28
CA LEU A 320 -14.03 -18.24 -0.73
C LEU A 320 -13.70 -16.92 -1.45
N ILE A 321 -13.49 -15.83 -0.72
CA ILE A 321 -13.37 -14.49 -1.30
C ILE A 321 -12.01 -14.29 -1.93
N TYR A 322 -10.93 -14.51 -1.17
CA TYR A 322 -9.57 -14.27 -1.62
C TYR A 322 -9.20 -15.03 -2.90
N PRO A 323 -9.46 -16.35 -3.04
CA PRO A 323 -9.13 -17.08 -4.25
C PRO A 323 -9.86 -16.57 -5.49
N HIS A 324 -11.11 -16.11 -5.34
CA HIS A 324 -11.93 -15.64 -6.46
C HIS A 324 -11.62 -14.19 -6.85
N VAL A 325 -11.30 -13.32 -5.88
CA VAL A 325 -11.14 -11.89 -6.12
C VAL A 325 -9.67 -11.54 -6.41
N VAL A 326 -8.74 -12.06 -5.63
CA VAL A 326 -7.31 -11.72 -5.71
C VAL A 326 -6.48 -12.87 -6.29
N GLY A 327 -6.72 -14.10 -5.87
CA GLY A 327 -5.88 -15.25 -6.19
C GLY A 327 -5.73 -15.53 -7.68
N GLY A 328 -6.83 -15.41 -8.46
CA GLY A 328 -6.80 -15.55 -9.91
C GLY A 328 -5.99 -14.46 -10.64
N SER A 329 -5.76 -13.34 -9.99
CA SER A 329 -5.12 -12.16 -10.57
C SER A 329 -3.59 -12.22 -10.56
N VAL A 330 -3.00 -12.94 -9.61
CA VAL A 330 -1.56 -12.93 -9.33
C VAL A 330 -0.86 -14.19 -9.87
N GLY A 331 -1.54 -15.34 -9.87
CA GLY A 331 -0.99 -16.61 -10.39
C GLY A 331 0.29 -17.07 -9.70
N LEU A 332 0.56 -16.59 -8.47
CA LEU A 332 1.72 -16.93 -7.67
C LEU A 332 1.38 -18.05 -6.67
N PRO A 333 2.24 -19.06 -6.48
CA PRO A 333 2.19 -19.91 -5.33
C PRO A 333 2.33 -19.11 -4.02
N SER A 334 1.61 -19.52 -2.96
CA SER A 334 1.54 -18.79 -1.68
C SER A 334 2.91 -18.49 -1.06
N ILE A 335 3.89 -19.37 -1.24
CA ILE A 335 5.26 -19.17 -0.74
C ILE A 335 5.91 -17.92 -1.34
N TRP A 336 5.69 -17.64 -2.63
CA TRP A 336 6.24 -16.47 -3.30
C TRP A 336 5.51 -15.19 -2.92
N VAL A 337 4.21 -15.29 -2.58
CA VAL A 337 3.46 -14.16 -2.01
C VAL A 337 4.07 -13.77 -0.67
N LEU A 338 4.37 -14.74 0.23
CA LEU A 338 5.01 -14.48 1.51
C LEU A 338 6.39 -13.80 1.33
N VAL A 339 7.21 -14.33 0.41
CA VAL A 339 8.52 -13.73 0.09
C VAL A 339 8.36 -12.29 -0.41
N ALA A 340 7.42 -12.05 -1.34
CA ALA A 340 7.16 -10.72 -1.89
C ALA A 340 6.73 -9.72 -0.80
N VAL A 341 5.83 -10.13 0.10
CA VAL A 341 5.35 -9.29 1.21
C VAL A 341 6.46 -8.99 2.19
N THR A 342 7.27 -9.98 2.55
CA THR A 342 8.39 -9.80 3.50
C THR A 342 9.45 -8.86 2.93
N LEU A 343 9.89 -9.08 1.70
CA LEU A 343 10.87 -8.21 1.03
C LEU A 343 10.31 -6.81 0.79
N GLY A 344 9.09 -6.72 0.27
CA GLY A 344 8.44 -5.44 0.03
C GLY A 344 8.24 -4.63 1.31
N GLY A 345 7.77 -5.31 2.37
CA GLY A 345 7.56 -4.71 3.69
C GLY A 345 8.84 -4.17 4.31
N SER A 346 9.95 -4.90 4.21
CA SER A 346 11.25 -4.47 4.74
C SER A 346 11.87 -3.31 3.98
N LEU A 347 11.63 -3.20 2.68
CA LEU A 347 12.26 -2.17 1.82
C LEU A 347 11.46 -0.86 1.80
N MET A 348 10.13 -0.93 1.70
CA MET A 348 9.28 0.25 1.47
C MET A 348 7.99 0.23 2.33
N GLY A 349 7.93 -0.59 3.37
CA GLY A 349 6.74 -0.71 4.22
C GLY A 349 5.51 -1.19 3.44
N ILE A 350 4.34 -0.67 3.79
CA ILE A 350 3.04 -1.05 3.19
C ILE A 350 3.04 -0.85 1.66
N ALA A 351 3.58 0.26 1.17
CA ALA A 351 3.68 0.52 -0.26
C ALA A 351 4.53 -0.55 -0.98
N GLY A 352 5.61 -1.01 -0.32
CA GLY A 352 6.43 -2.10 -0.82
C GLY A 352 5.66 -3.42 -0.93
N MET A 353 4.86 -3.78 0.06
CA MET A 353 4.03 -5.00 0.00
C MET A 353 3.12 -4.99 -1.23
N LEU A 354 2.44 -3.86 -1.50
CA LEU A 354 1.55 -3.70 -2.65
C LEU A 354 2.26 -3.74 -4.00
N ILE A 355 3.51 -3.28 -4.07
CA ILE A 355 4.29 -3.25 -5.32
C ILE A 355 5.00 -4.59 -5.56
N PHE A 356 5.57 -5.20 -4.51
CA PHE A 356 6.38 -6.41 -4.66
C PHE A 356 5.58 -7.65 -5.05
N ILE A 357 4.34 -7.80 -4.55
CA ILE A 357 3.50 -8.96 -4.92
C ILE A 357 3.31 -9.04 -6.44
N PRO A 358 2.78 -8.00 -7.13
CA PRO A 358 2.63 -8.06 -8.58
C PRO A 358 3.98 -8.07 -9.31
N THR A 359 5.04 -7.45 -8.77
CA THR A 359 6.38 -7.48 -9.36
C THR A 359 6.93 -8.91 -9.39
N VAL A 360 6.88 -9.61 -8.26
CA VAL A 360 7.31 -11.02 -8.18
C VAL A 360 6.44 -11.91 -9.08
N SER A 361 5.14 -11.61 -9.19
CA SER A 361 4.24 -12.32 -10.11
C SER A 361 4.66 -12.16 -11.57
N VAL A 362 5.02 -10.96 -12.00
CA VAL A 362 5.54 -10.72 -13.35
C VAL A 362 6.82 -11.50 -13.58
N ILE A 363 7.78 -11.43 -12.65
CA ILE A 363 9.07 -12.13 -12.74
C ILE A 363 8.84 -13.65 -12.81
N TYR A 364 7.98 -14.18 -11.94
CA TYR A 364 7.65 -15.60 -11.92
C TYR A 364 6.99 -16.06 -13.21
N THR A 365 6.06 -15.29 -13.76
CA THR A 365 5.38 -15.61 -15.02
C THR A 365 6.37 -15.62 -16.20
N LEU A 366 7.23 -14.61 -16.31
CA LEU A 366 8.25 -14.54 -17.33
C LEU A 366 9.28 -15.68 -17.21
N PHE A 367 9.67 -16.02 -15.97
CA PHE A 367 10.56 -17.15 -15.72
C PHE A 367 9.91 -18.47 -16.14
N ARG A 368 8.64 -18.65 -15.80
CA ARG A 368 7.87 -19.83 -16.21
C ARG A 368 7.75 -19.94 -17.74
N GLU A 369 7.42 -18.84 -18.42
CA GLU A 369 7.38 -18.79 -19.89
C GLU A 369 8.74 -19.18 -20.50
N TRP A 370 9.82 -18.65 -19.95
CA TRP A 370 11.18 -18.97 -20.41
C TRP A 370 11.55 -20.45 -20.20
N VAL A 371 11.20 -21.02 -19.05
CA VAL A 371 11.44 -22.44 -18.75
C VAL A 371 10.67 -23.33 -19.73
N TYR A 372 9.37 -23.09 -19.91
CA TYR A 372 8.55 -23.89 -20.82
C TYR A 372 9.04 -23.78 -22.27
N ALA A 373 9.41 -22.59 -22.74
CA ALA A 373 9.99 -22.44 -24.08
C ALA A 373 11.33 -23.19 -24.26
N ARG A 374 12.11 -23.36 -23.16
CA ARG A 374 13.33 -24.18 -23.20
C ARG A 374 13.07 -25.69 -23.18
N LEU A 375 12.09 -26.13 -22.40
CA LEU A 375 11.67 -27.54 -22.35
C LEU A 375 11.12 -28.00 -23.68
N GLU A 376 10.27 -27.18 -24.31
CA GLU A 376 9.74 -27.45 -25.66
C GLU A 376 10.85 -27.58 -26.70
N LYS A 377 11.86 -26.71 -26.69
CA LYS A 377 13.03 -26.80 -27.56
C LYS A 377 13.85 -28.08 -27.34
N LYS A 378 13.82 -28.64 -26.13
CA LYS A 378 14.51 -29.88 -25.78
C LYS A 378 13.63 -31.12 -25.94
N GLN A 379 12.40 -30.95 -26.40
CA GLN A 379 11.38 -32.02 -26.52
C GLN A 379 11.18 -32.82 -25.23
N LEU A 380 11.38 -32.18 -24.06
CA LEU A 380 11.16 -32.78 -22.76
C LEU A 380 9.75 -32.43 -22.29
N VAL A 381 8.93 -33.46 -22.04
CA VAL A 381 7.63 -33.35 -21.38
C VAL A 381 7.88 -33.60 -19.89
N VAL A 382 7.72 -32.55 -19.06
CA VAL A 382 7.85 -32.63 -17.59
C VAL A 382 6.51 -32.24 -16.99
#